data_7ba5eaeb82350f22b83a8cd9afeee6ee
#
_entry.id   7ba5eaeb82350f22b83a8cd9afeee6ee
#
_cell.length_a   1.000
_cell.length_b   1.000
_cell.length_c   1.000
_cell.angle_alpha   90.00
_cell.angle_beta   90.00
_cell.angle_gamma   90.00
#
_symmetry.space_group_name_H-M   'P 1'
#
loop_
_entity.id
_entity.type
_entity.pdbx_description
1 polymer ?
#
loop_
_entity_poly.entity_id
_entity_poly.type
_entity_poly.pdbx_seq_one_letter_code
_entity_poly.pdbx_strand_id
1 'polypeptide(L)'
;MKATEINLLKFLKQPNQFVIPIYQRTYSWTLKQCKQLWQDVFRAAAEDSVSGHFMGSIVYIEAGLYQVASVPQLLVIDGQQRLTTISLLLTAFRQAIAASEEPLDISRRKLENYYLFNPEEDNDDRYKLLLTKSDRETFIRLIEEREVTQDASQHILENYQFFETQIRKSGINLNQLYQGLSKLLIVNIALDRDRDNPQLIFESLNSTGLDLSQADLVRNYVLMGLPTKEQEHIYKNYWYPMEESFEGRGQSDQFDRFMRDYLTLQSKSGSIPKLSDVYNSFKAYLDRQVGIPVAGIMADVYRYSKY
;
A
#
# COMPACT_ATOMS: atom_id res chain seq x y z
N MET A 1 17.17 11.68 4.47
CA MET A 1 16.13 10.93 5.23
C MET A 1 15.85 11.64 6.56
N LYS A 2 14.57 11.86 6.91
CA LYS A 2 14.13 12.43 8.19
C LYS A 2 13.06 11.51 8.79
N ALA A 3 13.33 11.02 10.01
CA ALA A 3 12.39 10.15 10.73
C ALA A 3 11.89 10.89 11.99
N THR A 4 10.57 10.90 12.19
CA THR A 4 9.92 11.54 13.35
C THR A 4 8.74 10.72 13.83
N GLU A 5 8.59 10.57 15.13
CA GLU A 5 7.36 10.05 15.72
C GLU A 5 6.24 11.07 15.56
N ILE A 6 5.07 10.61 15.13
CA ILE A 6 3.88 11.45 14.99
C ILE A 6 2.62 10.65 15.29
N ASN A 7 1.62 11.32 15.82
CA ASN A 7 0.29 10.77 15.92
C ASN A 7 -0.32 10.52 14.53
N LEU A 8 -0.88 9.33 14.30
CA LEU A 8 -1.40 8.92 13.00
C LEU A 8 -2.51 9.87 12.48
N LEU A 9 -3.46 10.23 13.31
CA LEU A 9 -4.55 11.14 12.89
C LEU A 9 -4.03 12.55 12.57
N LYS A 10 -3.01 13.04 13.30
CA LYS A 10 -2.33 14.30 12.95
C LYS A 10 -1.60 14.21 11.62
N PHE A 11 -1.00 13.06 11.32
CA PHE A 11 -0.33 12.81 10.05
C PHE A 11 -1.31 12.79 8.88
N LEU A 12 -2.42 12.06 9.00
CA LEU A 12 -3.45 11.99 7.97
C LEU A 12 -4.19 13.31 7.73
N LYS A 13 -4.29 14.15 8.77
CA LYS A 13 -4.97 15.46 8.69
C LYS A 13 -4.20 16.48 7.84
N GLN A 14 -2.91 16.28 7.60
CA GLN A 14 -2.12 17.18 6.76
C GLN A 14 -2.72 17.26 5.33
N PRO A 15 -2.63 18.41 4.65
CA PRO A 15 -3.20 18.58 3.31
C PRO A 15 -2.31 17.90 2.25
N ASN A 16 -2.15 16.60 2.36
CA ASN A 16 -1.35 15.76 1.48
C ASN A 16 -2.22 14.69 0.84
N GLN A 17 -1.76 14.17 -0.29
CA GLN A 17 -2.27 12.95 -0.90
C GLN A 17 -1.24 11.84 -0.82
N PHE A 18 -1.60 10.69 -0.23
CA PHE A 18 -0.77 9.49 -0.24
C PHE A 18 -1.06 8.70 -1.52
N VAL A 19 -0.05 8.50 -2.34
CA VAL A 19 -0.16 7.76 -3.60
C VAL A 19 0.59 6.45 -3.48
N ILE A 20 -0.11 5.35 -3.69
CA ILE A 20 0.53 4.04 -3.78
C ILE A 20 1.04 3.87 -5.21
N PRO A 21 2.38 3.80 -5.41
CA PRO A 21 2.95 3.69 -6.76
C PRO A 21 2.58 2.37 -7.43
N ILE A 22 2.59 2.37 -8.77
CA ILE A 22 2.20 1.23 -9.60
C ILE A 22 3.09 -0.03 -9.38
N TYR A 23 4.29 0.15 -8.89
CA TYR A 23 5.20 -0.94 -8.57
C TYR A 23 4.95 -1.60 -7.21
N GLN A 24 4.10 -1.01 -6.37
CA GLN A 24 3.68 -1.64 -5.12
C GLN A 24 2.65 -2.74 -5.39
N ARG A 25 2.64 -3.78 -4.54
CA ARG A 25 1.63 -4.84 -4.62
C ARG A 25 0.24 -4.29 -4.29
N THR A 26 -0.78 -5.02 -4.73
CA THR A 26 -2.15 -4.77 -4.32
C THR A 26 -2.33 -4.97 -2.80
N TYR A 27 -3.44 -4.49 -2.27
CA TYR A 27 -3.78 -4.67 -0.87
C TYR A 27 -3.95 -6.16 -0.54
N SER A 28 -3.19 -6.65 0.42
CA SER A 28 -3.07 -8.08 0.73
C SER A 28 -3.26 -8.44 2.21
N TRP A 29 -3.50 -7.46 3.09
CA TRP A 29 -3.84 -7.77 4.47
C TRP A 29 -5.15 -8.52 4.54
N THR A 30 -5.17 -9.54 5.39
CA THR A 30 -6.32 -10.39 5.65
C THR A 30 -7.01 -9.98 6.95
N LEU A 31 -8.09 -10.65 7.27
CA LEU A 31 -8.80 -10.48 8.54
C LEU A 31 -7.88 -10.65 9.76
N LYS A 32 -6.76 -11.38 9.66
CA LYS A 32 -5.82 -11.54 10.77
C LYS A 32 -5.22 -10.19 11.20
N GLN A 33 -4.72 -9.43 10.24
CA GLN A 33 -4.11 -8.11 10.52
C GLN A 33 -5.18 -7.08 10.94
N CYS A 34 -6.37 -7.15 10.34
CA CYS A 34 -7.48 -6.28 10.72
C CYS A 34 -7.96 -6.54 12.16
N LYS A 35 -8.03 -7.82 12.58
CA LYS A 35 -8.34 -8.20 13.95
C LYS A 35 -7.30 -7.68 14.94
N GLN A 36 -6.02 -7.78 14.58
CA GLN A 36 -4.95 -7.25 15.42
C GLN A 36 -5.08 -5.73 15.58
N LEU A 37 -5.23 -5.00 14.48
CA LEU A 37 -5.44 -3.54 14.52
C LEU A 37 -6.66 -3.16 15.36
N TRP A 38 -7.78 -3.86 15.18
CA TRP A 38 -9.00 -3.64 15.98
C TRP A 38 -8.75 -3.81 17.47
N GLN A 39 -8.08 -4.89 17.87
CA GLN A 39 -7.72 -5.16 19.25
C GLN A 39 -6.80 -4.09 19.82
N ASP A 40 -5.85 -3.61 19.03
CA ASP A 40 -4.91 -2.56 19.44
C ASP A 40 -5.63 -1.21 19.66
N VAL A 41 -6.53 -0.85 18.76
CA VAL A 41 -7.38 0.35 18.91
C VAL A 41 -8.31 0.23 20.13
N PHE A 42 -8.94 -0.92 20.29
CA PHE A 42 -9.85 -1.19 21.41
C PHE A 42 -9.12 -1.11 22.76
N ARG A 43 -7.94 -1.74 22.86
CA ARG A 43 -7.10 -1.69 24.06
C ARG A 43 -6.64 -0.26 24.36
N ALA A 44 -6.18 0.47 23.35
CA ALA A 44 -5.79 1.88 23.51
C ALA A 44 -6.97 2.75 23.99
N ALA A 45 -8.20 2.44 23.55
CA ALA A 45 -9.41 3.11 24.00
C ALA A 45 -9.77 2.81 25.46
N ALA A 46 -9.57 1.56 25.91
CA ALA A 46 -10.00 1.08 27.23
C ALA A 46 -9.03 1.46 28.35
N GLU A 47 -7.75 1.65 28.05
CA GLU A 47 -6.69 1.88 29.03
C GLU A 47 -6.25 3.35 29.04
N ASP A 48 -6.63 4.10 30.09
CA ASP A 48 -6.21 5.51 30.25
C ASP A 48 -4.69 5.65 30.46
N SER A 49 -4.04 4.61 31.00
CA SER A 49 -2.58 4.57 31.18
C SER A 49 -1.80 4.46 29.86
N VAL A 50 -2.44 4.02 28.78
CA VAL A 50 -1.81 3.95 27.45
C VAL A 50 -1.82 5.33 26.79
N SER A 51 -0.66 5.97 26.78
CA SER A 51 -0.47 7.30 26.15
C SER A 51 -0.37 7.23 24.63
N GLY A 52 0.01 6.07 24.06
CA GLY A 52 0.13 5.84 22.63
C GLY A 52 0.37 4.39 22.28
N HIS A 53 -0.11 3.97 21.11
CA HIS A 53 0.12 2.63 20.56
C HIS A 53 0.87 2.75 19.22
N PHE A 54 2.05 2.16 19.15
CA PHE A 54 2.90 2.21 17.95
C PHE A 54 2.45 1.20 16.90
N MET A 55 2.16 1.69 15.69
CA MET A 55 1.68 0.89 14.56
C MET A 55 2.75 0.51 13.54
N GLY A 56 3.95 1.06 13.65
CA GLY A 56 5.02 0.89 12.65
C GLY A 56 5.36 2.17 11.91
N SER A 57 6.10 2.05 10.81
CA SER A 57 6.54 3.19 10.00
C SER A 57 5.65 3.41 8.78
N ILE A 58 5.64 4.66 8.30
CA ILE A 58 5.18 5.03 6.95
C ILE A 58 6.34 5.77 6.29
N VAL A 59 6.80 5.23 5.17
CA VAL A 59 7.94 5.73 4.41
C VAL A 59 7.47 6.25 3.06
N TYR A 60 7.86 7.46 2.71
CA TYR A 60 7.45 8.07 1.45
C TYR A 60 8.49 9.03 0.89
N ILE A 61 8.30 9.37 -0.38
CA ILE A 61 9.03 10.41 -1.11
C ILE A 61 8.02 11.45 -1.58
N GLU A 62 8.35 12.71 -1.52
CA GLU A 62 7.56 13.77 -2.15
C GLU A 62 7.64 13.65 -3.69
N ALA A 63 6.49 13.67 -4.37
CA ALA A 63 6.39 13.32 -5.80
C ALA A 63 6.98 14.37 -6.76
N GLY A 64 7.39 15.55 -6.31
CA GLY A 64 7.99 16.58 -7.16
C GLY A 64 8.22 17.92 -6.47
N LEU A 65 8.58 18.92 -7.27
CA LEU A 65 8.65 20.31 -6.82
C LEU A 65 7.23 20.77 -6.46
N TYR A 66 7.09 21.45 -5.32
CA TYR A 66 5.83 22.03 -4.88
C TYR A 66 5.26 22.94 -5.98
N GLN A 67 4.13 22.53 -6.52
CA GLN A 67 3.27 23.46 -7.24
C GLN A 67 2.37 24.10 -6.18
N VAL A 68 2.44 25.41 -6.03
CA VAL A 68 1.69 26.18 -5.01
C VAL A 68 0.15 25.96 -5.11
N ALA A 69 -0.31 25.47 -6.25
CA ALA A 69 -1.72 25.25 -6.57
C ALA A 69 -2.19 23.80 -6.50
N SER A 70 -1.37 22.84 -6.10
CA SER A 70 -1.76 21.43 -6.03
C SER A 70 -1.46 20.80 -4.67
N VAL A 71 -2.24 19.79 -4.30
CA VAL A 71 -1.98 18.98 -3.10
C VAL A 71 -0.63 18.28 -3.23
N PRO A 72 0.27 18.40 -2.22
CA PRO A 72 1.51 17.66 -2.20
C PRO A 72 1.26 16.14 -2.24
N GLN A 73 1.81 15.47 -3.24
CA GLN A 73 1.71 14.03 -3.39
C GLN A 73 2.89 13.34 -2.71
N LEU A 74 2.59 12.39 -1.84
CA LEU A 74 3.55 11.56 -1.11
C LEU A 74 3.50 10.15 -1.68
N LEU A 75 4.55 9.77 -2.44
CA LEU A 75 4.68 8.42 -2.99
C LEU A 75 5.08 7.45 -1.88
N VAL A 76 4.19 6.54 -1.51
CA VAL A 76 4.40 5.61 -0.39
C VAL A 76 5.35 4.48 -0.80
N ILE A 77 6.47 4.37 -0.09
CA ILE A 77 7.49 3.33 -0.28
C ILE A 77 7.22 2.14 0.65
N ASP A 78 6.84 2.40 1.91
CA ASP A 78 6.39 1.39 2.87
C ASP A 78 5.23 1.91 3.71
N GLY A 79 4.40 0.99 4.21
CA GLY A 79 3.24 1.31 5.04
C GLY A 79 1.91 1.38 4.29
N GLN A 80 1.88 1.04 3.00
CA GLN A 80 0.65 1.06 2.18
C GLN A 80 -0.48 0.22 2.80
N GLN A 81 -0.19 -0.99 3.29
CA GLN A 81 -1.18 -1.88 3.90
C GLN A 81 -1.82 -1.23 5.13
N ARG A 82 -1.00 -0.57 5.97
CA ARG A 82 -1.45 0.16 7.17
C ARG A 82 -2.35 1.33 6.79
N LEU A 83 -1.91 2.17 5.84
CA LEU A 83 -2.70 3.31 5.35
C LEU A 83 -4.06 2.86 4.80
N THR A 84 -4.06 1.85 3.96
CA THR A 84 -5.29 1.29 3.39
C THR A 84 -6.22 0.78 4.49
N THR A 85 -5.71 -0.03 5.41
CA THR A 85 -6.53 -0.63 6.47
C THR A 85 -7.11 0.42 7.42
N ILE A 86 -6.32 1.44 7.79
CA ILE A 86 -6.82 2.57 8.59
C ILE A 86 -7.89 3.35 7.83
N SER A 87 -7.71 3.59 6.55
CA SER A 87 -8.73 4.28 5.74
C SER A 87 -10.03 3.49 5.64
N LEU A 88 -9.96 2.14 5.56
CA LEU A 88 -11.15 1.28 5.61
C LEU A 88 -11.86 1.36 6.98
N LEU A 89 -11.10 1.32 8.08
CA LEU A 89 -11.66 1.51 9.43
C LEU A 89 -12.31 2.88 9.59
N LEU A 90 -11.66 3.95 9.13
CA LEU A 90 -12.22 5.31 9.17
C LEU A 90 -13.48 5.45 8.31
N THR A 91 -13.54 4.75 7.17
CA THR A 91 -14.73 4.70 6.30
C THR A 91 -15.90 4.01 7.01
N ALA A 92 -15.66 2.87 7.65
CA ALA A 92 -16.68 2.17 8.44
C ALA A 92 -17.12 3.01 9.67
N PHE A 93 -16.18 3.67 10.32
CA PHE A 93 -16.47 4.56 11.45
C PHE A 93 -17.33 5.77 11.02
N ARG A 94 -17.04 6.37 9.86
CA ARG A 94 -17.87 7.44 9.29
C ARG A 94 -19.33 7.04 9.12
N GLN A 95 -19.59 5.83 8.64
CA GLN A 95 -20.96 5.34 8.48
C GLN A 95 -21.66 5.15 9.84
N ALA A 96 -20.93 4.64 10.83
CA ALA A 96 -21.46 4.49 12.17
C ALA A 96 -21.81 5.86 12.81
N ILE A 97 -20.99 6.89 12.59
CA ILE A 97 -21.29 8.26 13.01
C ILE A 97 -22.58 8.78 12.34
N ALA A 98 -22.77 8.51 11.06
CA ALA A 98 -23.96 8.94 10.32
C ALA A 98 -25.26 8.29 10.82
N ALA A 99 -25.16 7.09 11.37
CA ALA A 99 -26.27 6.33 11.93
C ALA A 99 -26.52 6.59 13.43
N SER A 100 -25.65 7.35 14.11
CA SER A 100 -25.74 7.64 15.55
C SER A 100 -26.52 8.91 15.84
N GLU A 101 -27.37 8.84 16.83
CA GLU A 101 -28.08 10.02 17.42
C GLU A 101 -27.34 10.60 18.63
N GLU A 102 -26.27 9.95 19.09
CA GLU A 102 -25.50 10.40 20.23
C GLU A 102 -24.59 11.58 19.90
N PRO A 103 -24.32 12.46 20.88
CA PRO A 103 -23.32 13.54 20.71
C PRO A 103 -21.92 12.92 20.61
N LEU A 104 -21.19 13.25 19.54
CA LEU A 104 -19.89 12.71 19.27
C LEU A 104 -18.79 13.79 19.23
N ASP A 105 -17.60 13.44 19.69
CA ASP A 105 -16.41 14.33 19.70
C ASP A 105 -15.96 14.72 18.28
N ILE A 106 -16.30 13.88 17.31
CA ILE A 106 -16.03 14.15 15.89
C ILE A 106 -17.32 14.01 15.06
N SER A 107 -17.62 15.00 14.24
CA SER A 107 -18.71 14.90 13.27
C SER A 107 -18.29 14.16 12.01
N ARG A 108 -19.26 13.57 11.29
CA ARG A 108 -19.04 12.92 9.98
C ARG A 108 -18.24 13.83 9.04
N ARG A 109 -18.65 15.10 8.88
CA ARG A 109 -17.97 16.06 8.00
C ARG A 109 -16.50 16.30 8.40
N LYS A 110 -16.21 16.41 9.70
CA LYS A 110 -14.82 16.55 10.17
C LYS A 110 -14.00 15.32 9.87
N LEU A 111 -14.54 14.11 10.08
CA LEU A 111 -13.84 12.86 9.78
C LEU A 111 -13.52 12.75 8.29
N GLU A 112 -14.50 13.04 7.44
CA GLU A 112 -14.34 13.07 5.99
C GLU A 112 -13.23 14.03 5.56
N ASN A 113 -13.33 15.29 5.96
CA ASN A 113 -12.42 16.35 5.54
C ASN A 113 -10.99 16.21 6.11
N TYR A 114 -10.84 15.54 7.25
CA TYR A 114 -9.53 15.39 7.87
C TYR A 114 -8.79 14.16 7.39
N TYR A 115 -9.50 13.05 7.09
CA TYR A 115 -8.86 11.75 6.97
C TYR A 115 -9.16 11.01 5.66
N LEU A 116 -10.23 11.35 4.95
CA LEU A 116 -10.63 10.66 3.73
C LEU A 116 -10.50 11.53 2.48
N PHE A 117 -10.79 12.83 2.61
CA PHE A 117 -10.79 13.75 1.48
C PHE A 117 -9.93 14.98 1.73
N ASN A 118 -9.47 15.59 0.64
CA ASN A 118 -8.98 16.96 0.56
C ASN A 118 -10.15 17.82 0.04
N PRO A 119 -10.87 18.53 0.91
CA PRO A 119 -12.20 19.09 0.57
C PRO A 119 -12.16 20.22 -0.46
N GLU A 120 -11.01 20.85 -0.65
CA GLU A 120 -10.81 21.96 -1.60
C GLU A 120 -10.34 21.46 -2.99
N GLU A 121 -10.19 20.14 -3.17
CA GLU A 121 -9.64 19.56 -4.38
C GLU A 121 -10.68 18.72 -5.14
N ASP A 122 -10.49 18.61 -6.45
CA ASP A 122 -11.35 17.86 -7.37
C ASP A 122 -10.64 16.59 -7.91
N ASN A 123 -11.39 15.74 -8.59
CA ASN A 123 -10.89 14.52 -9.24
C ASN A 123 -10.09 13.63 -8.28
N ASP A 124 -8.93 13.16 -8.73
CA ASP A 124 -8.06 12.28 -7.96
C ASP A 124 -7.44 12.97 -6.74
N ASP A 125 -7.14 14.26 -6.82
CA ASP A 125 -6.51 15.05 -5.75
C ASP A 125 -7.44 15.22 -4.54
N ARG A 126 -8.74 15.00 -4.73
CA ARG A 126 -9.75 14.99 -3.66
C ARG A 126 -9.49 13.88 -2.62
N TYR A 127 -8.89 12.75 -3.00
CA TYR A 127 -8.71 11.63 -2.09
C TYR A 127 -7.41 11.72 -1.31
N LYS A 128 -7.46 11.49 0.01
CA LYS A 128 -6.28 11.43 0.87
C LYS A 128 -5.36 10.25 0.53
N LEU A 129 -5.94 9.15 0.05
CA LEU A 129 -5.21 7.94 -0.33
C LEU A 129 -5.65 7.50 -1.73
N LEU A 130 -4.69 7.36 -2.65
CA LEU A 130 -4.88 6.75 -3.95
C LEU A 130 -4.19 5.39 -3.98
N LEU A 131 -4.98 4.35 -4.16
CA LEU A 131 -4.52 2.99 -4.39
C LEU A 131 -4.24 2.75 -5.89
N THR A 132 -3.68 1.59 -6.19
CA THR A 132 -3.43 1.18 -7.58
C THR A 132 -4.54 0.24 -8.08
N LYS A 133 -4.82 0.29 -9.37
CA LYS A 133 -5.58 -0.72 -10.13
C LYS A 133 -6.95 -1.09 -9.57
N SER A 134 -7.19 -2.42 -9.43
CA SER A 134 -8.44 -2.99 -8.91
C SER A 134 -8.79 -2.49 -7.51
N ASP A 135 -7.79 -2.31 -6.65
CA ASP A 135 -7.98 -1.78 -5.31
C ASP A 135 -8.50 -0.34 -5.32
N ARG A 136 -8.03 0.48 -6.28
CA ARG A 136 -8.42 1.88 -6.39
C ARG A 136 -9.92 2.04 -6.59
N GLU A 137 -10.48 1.39 -7.60
CA GLU A 137 -11.89 1.54 -7.93
C GLU A 137 -12.78 1.05 -6.77
N THR A 138 -12.43 -0.11 -6.19
CA THR A 138 -13.14 -0.65 -5.03
C THR A 138 -13.10 0.31 -3.85
N PHE A 139 -11.90 0.83 -3.53
CA PHE A 139 -11.71 1.74 -2.40
C PHE A 139 -12.46 3.05 -2.60
N ILE A 140 -12.36 3.68 -3.78
CA ILE A 140 -13.07 4.92 -4.09
C ILE A 140 -14.58 4.73 -3.96
N ARG A 141 -15.15 3.65 -4.50
CA ARG A 141 -16.58 3.37 -4.39
C ARG A 141 -17.03 3.24 -2.94
N LEU A 142 -16.24 2.57 -2.09
CA LEU A 142 -16.52 2.47 -0.65
C LEU A 142 -16.50 3.83 0.06
N ILE A 143 -15.47 4.64 -0.17
CA ILE A 143 -15.38 5.96 0.47
C ILE A 143 -16.38 6.98 -0.07
N GLU A 144 -16.92 6.77 -1.27
CA GLU A 144 -18.00 7.58 -1.85
C GLU A 144 -19.40 6.99 -1.62
N GLU A 145 -19.50 5.88 -0.87
CA GLU A 145 -20.77 5.19 -0.58
C GLU A 145 -21.51 4.76 -1.86
N ARG A 146 -20.76 4.39 -2.91
CA ARG A 146 -21.31 3.87 -4.16
C ARG A 146 -21.30 2.35 -4.17
N GLU A 147 -22.21 1.75 -4.93
CA GLU A 147 -22.23 0.31 -5.14
C GLU A 147 -20.92 -0.21 -5.74
N VAL A 148 -20.44 -1.33 -5.21
CA VAL A 148 -19.19 -1.97 -5.63
C VAL A 148 -19.49 -2.90 -6.81
N THR A 149 -18.57 -2.94 -7.78
CA THR A 149 -18.69 -3.80 -8.96
C THR A 149 -18.39 -5.27 -8.66
N GLN A 150 -18.72 -6.17 -9.58
CA GLN A 150 -18.44 -7.61 -9.43
C GLN A 150 -16.94 -7.92 -9.39
N ASP A 151 -16.11 -7.12 -10.05
CA ASP A 151 -14.64 -7.27 -10.10
C ASP A 151 -13.93 -6.56 -8.93
N ALA A 152 -14.64 -6.33 -7.81
CA ALA A 152 -14.10 -5.62 -6.67
C ALA A 152 -13.00 -6.42 -5.96
N SER A 153 -12.01 -5.70 -5.41
CA SER A 153 -10.96 -6.27 -4.57
C SER A 153 -11.56 -6.95 -3.34
N GLN A 154 -11.46 -8.27 -3.30
CA GLN A 154 -12.06 -9.08 -2.24
C GLN A 154 -11.50 -8.73 -0.87
N HIS A 155 -10.18 -8.54 -0.75
CA HIS A 155 -9.55 -8.18 0.52
C HIS A 155 -10.02 -6.82 1.05
N ILE A 156 -10.22 -5.85 0.17
CA ILE A 156 -10.75 -4.53 0.57
C ILE A 156 -12.18 -4.68 1.11
N LEU A 157 -13.03 -5.44 0.41
CA LEU A 157 -14.41 -5.65 0.83
C LEU A 157 -14.53 -6.41 2.16
N GLU A 158 -13.82 -7.54 2.28
CA GLU A 158 -13.86 -8.37 3.50
C GLU A 158 -13.36 -7.58 4.72
N ASN A 159 -12.29 -6.83 4.56
CA ASN A 159 -11.72 -6.06 5.65
C ASN A 159 -12.58 -4.83 6.03
N TYR A 160 -13.19 -4.18 5.04
CA TYR A 160 -14.18 -3.14 5.30
C TYR A 160 -15.40 -3.67 6.06
N GLN A 161 -16.01 -4.77 5.58
CA GLN A 161 -17.16 -5.43 6.23
C GLN A 161 -16.83 -5.93 7.64
N PHE A 162 -15.60 -6.38 7.86
CA PHE A 162 -15.13 -6.74 9.18
C PHE A 162 -15.22 -5.53 10.14
N PHE A 163 -14.66 -4.36 9.77
CA PHE A 163 -14.71 -3.17 10.61
C PHE A 163 -16.13 -2.67 10.85
N GLU A 164 -16.95 -2.63 9.82
CA GLU A 164 -18.37 -2.29 9.95
C GLU A 164 -19.09 -3.19 10.94
N THR A 165 -18.85 -4.51 10.84
CA THR A 165 -19.42 -5.50 11.73
C THR A 165 -18.90 -5.34 13.16
N GLN A 166 -17.60 -5.09 13.34
CA GLN A 166 -17.02 -4.90 14.68
C GLN A 166 -17.58 -3.66 15.36
N ILE A 167 -17.66 -2.53 14.69
CA ILE A 167 -18.22 -1.29 15.23
C ILE A 167 -19.67 -1.53 15.71
N ARG A 168 -20.46 -2.21 14.90
CA ARG A 168 -21.87 -2.49 15.22
C ARG A 168 -22.06 -3.48 16.37
N LYS A 169 -21.20 -4.50 16.47
CA LYS A 169 -21.38 -5.64 17.41
C LYS A 169 -20.60 -5.52 18.71
N SER A 170 -19.52 -4.75 18.75
CA SER A 170 -18.60 -4.71 19.89
C SER A 170 -19.16 -4.04 21.14
N GLY A 171 -20.24 -3.26 20.99
CA GLY A 171 -20.75 -2.40 22.06
C GLY A 171 -19.80 -1.25 22.43
N ILE A 172 -18.77 -0.99 21.61
CA ILE A 172 -17.88 0.15 21.84
C ILE A 172 -18.65 1.46 21.58
N ASN A 173 -18.52 2.40 22.50
CA ASN A 173 -18.99 3.76 22.26
C ASN A 173 -18.12 4.42 21.16
N LEU A 174 -18.75 5.15 20.23
CA LEU A 174 -18.05 5.76 19.10
C LEU A 174 -17.02 6.80 19.54
N ASN A 175 -17.23 7.50 20.67
CA ASN A 175 -16.22 8.41 21.23
C ASN A 175 -15.01 7.63 21.77
N GLN A 176 -15.21 6.46 22.40
CA GLN A 176 -14.10 5.60 22.79
C GLN A 176 -13.31 5.09 21.59
N LEU A 177 -14.00 4.70 20.49
CA LEU A 177 -13.32 4.30 19.26
C LEU A 177 -12.45 5.45 18.71
N TYR A 178 -12.98 6.68 18.69
CA TYR A 178 -12.23 7.85 18.28
C TYR A 178 -11.03 8.14 19.17
N GLN A 179 -11.19 7.99 20.49
CA GLN A 179 -10.09 8.13 21.46
C GLN A 179 -9.01 7.07 21.21
N GLY A 180 -9.36 5.81 20.99
CA GLY A 180 -8.41 4.74 20.65
C GLY A 180 -7.63 5.06 19.38
N LEU A 181 -8.32 5.46 18.32
CA LEU A 181 -7.68 5.91 17.06
C LEU A 181 -6.75 7.11 17.29
N SER A 182 -7.12 8.02 18.18
CA SER A 182 -6.32 9.22 18.51
C SER A 182 -5.03 8.91 19.27
N LYS A 183 -4.88 7.71 19.84
CA LYS A 183 -3.67 7.25 20.52
C LYS A 183 -2.70 6.48 19.60
N LEU A 184 -3.05 6.28 18.33
CA LEU A 184 -2.16 5.59 17.40
C LEU A 184 -0.97 6.45 17.00
N LEU A 185 0.23 5.86 17.07
CA LEU A 185 1.51 6.50 16.74
C LEU A 185 2.18 5.77 15.59
N ILE A 186 2.86 6.53 14.76
CA ILE A 186 3.71 6.02 13.68
C ILE A 186 5.09 6.69 13.70
N VAL A 187 6.07 6.04 13.09
CA VAL A 187 7.28 6.72 12.64
C VAL A 187 7.08 7.16 11.20
N ASN A 188 6.99 8.46 11.02
CA ASN A 188 6.93 9.14 9.73
C ASN A 188 8.34 9.28 9.17
N ILE A 189 8.64 8.70 8.00
CA ILE A 189 9.95 8.72 7.36
C ILE A 189 9.82 9.36 5.97
N ALA A 190 10.29 10.61 5.88
CA ALA A 190 10.41 11.31 4.61
C ALA A 190 11.80 11.07 4.01
N LEU A 191 11.84 10.52 2.79
CA LEU A 191 13.05 10.32 2.01
C LEU A 191 13.33 11.54 1.15
N ASP A 192 14.61 11.89 1.07
CA ASP A 192 15.12 12.93 0.17
C ASP A 192 15.43 12.29 -1.19
N ARG A 193 14.78 12.77 -2.25
CA ARG A 193 14.88 12.21 -3.61
C ARG A 193 16.32 12.24 -4.15
N ASP A 194 17.10 13.26 -3.79
CA ASP A 194 18.42 13.49 -4.34
C ASP A 194 19.54 12.81 -3.52
N ARG A 195 19.26 12.45 -2.26
CA ARG A 195 20.26 11.94 -1.31
C ARG A 195 20.02 10.49 -0.89
N ASP A 196 18.78 10.09 -0.82
CA ASP A 196 18.40 8.76 -0.36
C ASP A 196 18.16 7.83 -1.57
N ASN A 197 18.56 6.58 -1.45
CA ASN A 197 18.22 5.56 -2.42
C ASN A 197 16.95 4.82 -1.95
N PRO A 198 15.78 5.08 -2.56
CA PRO A 198 14.53 4.49 -2.12
C PRO A 198 14.52 2.97 -2.22
N GLN A 199 15.23 2.42 -3.22
CA GLN A 199 15.30 0.98 -3.44
C GLN A 199 16.05 0.28 -2.30
N LEU A 200 17.22 0.80 -1.87
CA LEU A 200 17.97 0.23 -0.76
C LEU A 200 17.20 0.33 0.56
N ILE A 201 16.48 1.43 0.77
CA ILE A 201 15.65 1.62 1.97
C ILE A 201 14.48 0.65 1.96
N PHE A 202 13.80 0.49 0.82
CA PHE A 202 12.73 -0.48 0.63
C PHE A 202 13.20 -1.92 0.91
N GLU A 203 14.35 -2.31 0.37
CA GLU A 203 14.96 -3.63 0.62
C GLU A 203 15.24 -3.85 2.12
N SER A 204 15.81 -2.85 2.78
CA SER A 204 16.13 -2.90 4.23
C SER A 204 14.89 -3.04 5.10
N LEU A 205 13.83 -2.29 4.81
CA LEU A 205 12.58 -2.31 5.59
C LEU A 205 11.80 -3.62 5.39
N ASN A 206 11.78 -4.16 4.17
CA ASN A 206 11.08 -5.41 3.89
C ASN A 206 11.80 -6.66 4.40
N SER A 207 13.10 -6.56 4.75
CA SER A 207 13.82 -7.66 5.39
C SER A 207 13.27 -8.02 6.79
N THR A 208 12.47 -7.14 7.41
CA THR A 208 11.92 -7.29 8.77
C THR A 208 10.38 -7.38 8.83
N GLY A 209 9.69 -7.26 7.69
CA GLY A 209 8.23 -7.21 7.59
C GLY A 209 7.55 -8.51 7.15
N LEU A 210 6.29 -8.39 6.67
CA LEU A 210 5.64 -9.48 5.95
C LEU A 210 6.40 -9.75 4.65
N ASP A 211 6.83 -11.00 4.46
CA ASP A 211 7.63 -11.39 3.32
C ASP A 211 6.95 -11.01 1.99
N LEU A 212 7.61 -10.14 1.24
CA LEU A 212 7.28 -9.94 -0.16
C LEU A 212 7.73 -11.18 -0.94
N SER A 213 6.96 -11.54 -1.97
CA SER A 213 7.42 -12.54 -2.92
C SER A 213 8.69 -12.07 -3.64
N GLN A 214 9.47 -12.99 -4.18
CA GLN A 214 10.66 -12.64 -4.95
C GLN A 214 10.27 -11.83 -6.21
N ALA A 215 9.14 -12.15 -6.81
CA ALA A 215 8.58 -11.41 -7.93
C ALA A 215 8.20 -9.97 -7.53
N ASP A 216 7.60 -9.75 -6.35
CA ASP A 216 7.33 -8.40 -5.85
C ASP A 216 8.61 -7.57 -5.71
N LEU A 217 9.68 -8.16 -5.17
CA LEU A 217 10.98 -7.50 -5.05
C LEU A 217 11.58 -7.16 -6.42
N VAL A 218 11.47 -8.08 -7.38
CA VAL A 218 11.91 -7.84 -8.77
C VAL A 218 11.10 -6.73 -9.41
N ARG A 219 9.77 -6.71 -9.26
CA ARG A 219 8.91 -5.64 -9.78
C ARG A 219 9.34 -4.28 -9.26
N ASN A 220 9.50 -4.16 -7.94
CA ASN A 220 9.93 -2.91 -7.32
C ASN A 220 11.29 -2.47 -7.85
N TYR A 221 12.25 -3.38 -7.96
CA TYR A 221 13.59 -3.09 -8.47
C TYR A 221 13.57 -2.59 -9.90
N VAL A 222 12.80 -3.25 -10.77
CA VAL A 222 12.67 -2.90 -12.19
C VAL A 222 12.01 -1.54 -12.38
N LEU A 223 10.94 -1.25 -11.62
CA LEU A 223 10.08 -0.10 -11.90
C LEU A 223 10.45 1.14 -11.09
N MET A 224 10.90 1.02 -9.84
CA MET A 224 11.08 2.16 -8.93
C MET A 224 12.05 3.23 -9.45
N GLY A 225 13.11 2.84 -10.18
CA GLY A 225 14.12 3.75 -10.72
C GLY A 225 13.75 4.41 -12.06
N LEU A 226 12.61 4.07 -12.66
CA LEU A 226 12.24 4.52 -14.00
C LEU A 226 11.34 5.77 -13.97
N PRO A 227 11.34 6.59 -15.05
CA PRO A 227 10.35 7.66 -15.22
C PRO A 227 8.92 7.10 -15.26
N THR A 228 7.94 7.84 -14.75
CA THR A 228 6.53 7.39 -14.61
C THR A 228 5.94 6.79 -15.89
N LYS A 229 6.17 7.42 -17.06
CA LYS A 229 5.66 6.90 -18.34
C LYS A 229 6.26 5.54 -18.71
N GLU A 230 7.52 5.30 -18.38
CA GLU A 230 8.21 4.05 -18.64
C GLU A 230 7.77 2.98 -17.64
N GLN A 231 7.61 3.35 -16.35
CA GLN A 231 7.00 2.49 -15.35
C GLN A 231 5.64 1.97 -15.81
N GLU A 232 4.75 2.86 -16.24
CA GLU A 232 3.42 2.51 -16.72
C GLU A 232 3.47 1.60 -17.96
N HIS A 233 4.35 1.91 -18.90
CA HIS A 233 4.51 1.12 -20.12
C HIS A 233 4.93 -0.32 -19.79
N ILE A 234 6.00 -0.49 -19.02
CA ILE A 234 6.53 -1.80 -18.65
C ILE A 234 5.50 -2.56 -17.81
N TYR A 235 4.87 -1.87 -16.86
CA TYR A 235 3.88 -2.49 -16.01
C TYR A 235 2.68 -3.01 -16.82
N LYS A 236 2.01 -2.15 -17.60
CA LYS A 236 0.80 -2.49 -18.34
C LYS A 236 1.01 -3.53 -19.44
N ASN A 237 2.16 -3.47 -20.14
CA ASN A 237 2.38 -4.33 -21.30
C ASN A 237 3.08 -5.66 -20.99
N TYR A 238 3.83 -5.74 -19.90
CA TYR A 238 4.61 -6.93 -19.58
C TYR A 238 4.33 -7.47 -18.19
N TRP A 239 4.48 -6.65 -17.13
CA TRP A 239 4.40 -7.15 -15.76
C TRP A 239 2.98 -7.59 -15.37
N TYR A 240 2.00 -6.73 -15.51
CA TYR A 240 0.61 -7.01 -15.12
C TYR A 240 0.01 -8.24 -15.81
N PRO A 241 0.18 -8.45 -17.14
CA PRO A 241 -0.26 -9.68 -17.78
C PRO A 241 0.39 -10.96 -17.24
N MET A 242 1.65 -10.86 -16.75
CA MET A 242 2.30 -11.98 -16.07
C MET A 242 1.65 -12.23 -14.69
N GLU A 243 1.49 -11.19 -13.87
CA GLU A 243 0.80 -11.30 -12.58
C GLU A 243 -0.55 -11.99 -12.73
N GLU A 244 -1.42 -11.50 -13.61
CA GLU A 244 -2.74 -12.11 -13.84
C GLU A 244 -2.65 -13.59 -14.22
N SER A 245 -1.67 -13.95 -15.06
CA SER A 245 -1.52 -15.34 -15.53
C SER A 245 -1.09 -16.30 -14.42
N PHE A 246 -0.37 -15.83 -13.40
CA PHE A 246 0.13 -16.62 -12.28
C PHE A 246 -0.79 -16.58 -11.06
N GLU A 247 -1.47 -15.47 -10.77
CA GLU A 247 -2.43 -15.36 -9.65
C GLU A 247 -3.60 -16.34 -9.77
N GLY A 248 -4.08 -16.61 -10.98
CA GLY A 248 -5.21 -17.54 -11.25
C GLY A 248 -4.91 -19.02 -11.00
N ARG A 249 -3.67 -19.43 -10.72
CA ARG A 249 -3.24 -20.85 -10.64
C ARG A 249 -3.17 -21.41 -9.22
N GLY A 250 -3.58 -20.65 -8.19
CA GLY A 250 -3.77 -21.18 -6.83
C GLY A 250 -2.53 -21.48 -6.01
N GLN A 251 -1.33 -21.18 -6.48
CA GLN A 251 -0.06 -21.33 -5.74
C GLN A 251 0.67 -19.98 -5.68
N SER A 252 0.83 -19.44 -4.50
CA SER A 252 1.41 -18.10 -4.26
C SER A 252 2.87 -17.94 -4.71
N ASP A 253 3.59 -19.03 -5.00
CA ASP A 253 5.01 -19.02 -5.39
C ASP A 253 5.25 -19.35 -6.87
N GLN A 254 4.21 -19.49 -7.68
CA GLN A 254 4.39 -19.85 -9.10
C GLN A 254 5.13 -18.80 -9.90
N PHE A 255 4.87 -17.53 -9.64
CA PHE A 255 5.59 -16.45 -10.31
C PHE A 255 7.06 -16.43 -9.91
N ASP A 256 7.38 -16.65 -8.63
CA ASP A 256 8.76 -16.78 -8.15
C ASP A 256 9.49 -17.95 -8.82
N ARG A 257 8.81 -19.10 -8.99
CA ARG A 257 9.34 -20.27 -9.68
C ARG A 257 9.60 -19.99 -11.15
N PHE A 258 8.65 -19.35 -11.83
CA PHE A 258 8.85 -18.92 -13.22
C PHE A 258 10.08 -18.01 -13.35
N MET A 259 10.21 -17.00 -12.48
CA MET A 259 11.37 -16.10 -12.49
C MET A 259 12.69 -16.87 -12.28
N ARG A 260 12.70 -17.84 -11.37
CA ARG A 260 13.86 -18.74 -11.15
C ARG A 260 14.20 -19.52 -12.43
N ASP A 261 13.20 -20.12 -13.06
CA ASP A 261 13.39 -20.97 -14.24
C ASP A 261 13.85 -20.11 -15.44
N TYR A 262 13.30 -18.91 -15.61
CA TYR A 262 13.81 -17.94 -16.59
C TYR A 262 15.30 -17.63 -16.36
N LEU A 263 15.68 -17.31 -15.13
CA LEU A 263 17.09 -17.02 -14.79
C LEU A 263 18.01 -18.23 -15.03
N THR A 264 17.51 -19.43 -14.81
CA THR A 264 18.24 -20.68 -15.11
C THR A 264 18.53 -20.80 -16.60
N LEU A 265 17.54 -20.49 -17.46
CA LEU A 265 17.72 -20.50 -18.91
C LEU A 265 18.71 -19.42 -19.39
N GLN A 266 18.77 -18.28 -18.70
CA GLN A 266 19.71 -17.20 -19.02
C GLN A 266 21.14 -17.44 -18.46
N SER A 267 21.30 -18.43 -17.61
CA SER A 267 22.58 -18.75 -16.99
C SER A 267 23.49 -19.56 -17.94
N LYS A 268 24.65 -18.97 -18.31
CA LYS A 268 25.67 -19.67 -19.12
C LYS A 268 26.23 -20.91 -18.43
N SER A 269 26.19 -20.95 -17.11
CA SER A 269 26.71 -22.09 -16.31
C SER A 269 25.65 -23.15 -16.00
N GLY A 270 24.38 -22.94 -16.38
CA GLY A 270 23.27 -23.81 -16.00
C GLY A 270 22.95 -23.78 -14.49
N SER A 271 23.45 -22.78 -13.74
CA SER A 271 23.23 -22.67 -12.31
C SER A 271 21.77 -22.35 -12.04
N ILE A 272 21.14 -23.09 -11.13
CA ILE A 272 19.74 -22.90 -10.70
C ILE A 272 19.76 -22.09 -9.40
N PRO A 273 19.21 -20.86 -9.38
CA PRO A 273 19.08 -20.07 -8.16
C PRO A 273 18.18 -20.76 -7.14
N LYS A 274 18.44 -20.57 -5.84
CA LYS A 274 17.46 -20.90 -4.81
C LYS A 274 16.23 -20.00 -4.96
N LEU A 275 15.05 -20.50 -4.64
CA LEU A 275 13.82 -19.71 -4.75
C LEU A 275 13.89 -18.41 -3.90
N SER A 276 14.48 -18.49 -2.71
CA SER A 276 14.72 -17.33 -1.83
C SER A 276 15.77 -16.34 -2.32
N ASP A 277 16.49 -16.66 -3.42
CA ASP A 277 17.57 -15.82 -3.97
C ASP A 277 17.30 -15.36 -5.41
N VAL A 278 16.07 -15.51 -5.87
CA VAL A 278 15.65 -15.12 -7.23
C VAL A 278 15.87 -13.63 -7.43
N TYR A 279 15.52 -12.81 -6.47
CA TYR A 279 15.70 -11.36 -6.52
C TYR A 279 17.17 -10.95 -6.74
N ASN A 280 18.09 -11.45 -5.91
CA ASN A 280 19.51 -11.12 -6.04
C ASN A 280 20.09 -11.64 -7.37
N SER A 281 19.65 -12.83 -7.79
CA SER A 281 20.05 -13.41 -9.08
C SER A 281 19.54 -12.56 -10.24
N PHE A 282 18.34 -11.99 -10.15
CA PHE A 282 17.79 -11.11 -11.17
C PHE A 282 18.55 -9.77 -11.22
N LYS A 283 18.89 -9.18 -10.08
CA LYS A 283 19.76 -7.99 -10.03
C LYS A 283 21.09 -8.25 -10.75
N ALA A 284 21.77 -9.33 -10.39
CA ALA A 284 23.03 -9.71 -11.03
C ALA A 284 22.87 -10.05 -12.53
N TYR A 285 21.70 -10.51 -12.96
CA TYR A 285 21.39 -10.71 -14.37
C TYR A 285 21.26 -9.36 -15.08
N LEU A 286 20.50 -8.41 -14.53
CA LEU A 286 20.32 -7.07 -15.10
C LEU A 286 21.65 -6.31 -15.21
N ASP A 287 22.50 -6.36 -14.20
CA ASP A 287 23.81 -5.69 -14.20
C ASP A 287 24.72 -6.16 -15.36
N ARG A 288 24.50 -7.40 -15.83
CA ARG A 288 25.24 -7.95 -16.99
C ARG A 288 24.66 -7.56 -18.33
N GLN A 289 23.43 -7.02 -18.38
CA GLN A 289 22.74 -6.65 -19.62
C GLN A 289 23.10 -5.20 -20.06
N VAL A 290 24.38 -4.90 -20.12
CA VAL A 290 24.86 -3.55 -20.47
C VAL A 290 24.34 -3.12 -21.85
N GLY A 291 23.68 -1.96 -21.90
CA GLY A 291 23.18 -1.37 -23.15
C GLY A 291 21.81 -1.90 -23.61
N ILE A 292 21.21 -2.84 -22.92
CA ILE A 292 19.85 -3.31 -23.21
C ILE A 292 18.86 -2.52 -22.37
N PRO A 293 17.87 -1.81 -22.97
CA PRO A 293 16.82 -1.13 -22.22
C PRO A 293 16.02 -2.12 -21.36
N VAL A 294 15.66 -1.71 -20.14
CA VAL A 294 14.87 -2.53 -19.20
C VAL A 294 13.57 -3.03 -19.84
N ALA A 295 12.90 -2.21 -20.65
CA ALA A 295 11.71 -2.60 -21.41
C ALA A 295 11.97 -3.81 -22.34
N GLY A 296 13.13 -3.87 -22.98
CA GLY A 296 13.52 -5.00 -23.82
C GLY A 296 13.72 -6.30 -23.03
N ILE A 297 14.33 -6.18 -21.84
CA ILE A 297 14.49 -7.33 -20.93
C ILE A 297 13.13 -7.82 -20.46
N MET A 298 12.23 -6.91 -20.05
CA MET A 298 10.90 -7.26 -19.59
C MET A 298 10.02 -7.85 -20.70
N ALA A 299 10.19 -7.40 -21.95
CA ALA A 299 9.53 -8.02 -23.10
C ALA A 299 9.99 -9.46 -23.32
N ASP A 300 11.28 -9.75 -23.07
CA ASP A 300 11.83 -11.12 -23.16
C ASP A 300 11.28 -12.00 -22.03
N VAL A 301 11.31 -11.54 -20.78
CA VAL A 301 10.69 -12.24 -19.63
C VAL A 301 9.22 -12.58 -19.92
N TYR A 302 8.46 -11.59 -20.38
CA TYR A 302 7.04 -11.77 -20.73
C TYR A 302 6.84 -12.78 -21.86
N ARG A 303 7.70 -12.80 -22.87
CA ARG A 303 7.65 -13.81 -23.92
C ARG A 303 7.78 -15.23 -23.36
N TYR A 304 8.72 -15.43 -22.44
CA TYR A 304 8.92 -16.76 -21.80
C TYR A 304 7.77 -17.14 -20.86
N SER A 305 7.06 -16.19 -20.26
CA SER A 305 5.93 -16.48 -19.36
C SER A 305 4.71 -17.12 -20.07
N LYS A 306 4.70 -17.11 -21.39
CA LYS A 306 3.61 -17.68 -22.21
C LYS A 306 3.78 -19.18 -22.48
N TYR A 307 4.92 -19.77 -22.12
CA TYR A 307 5.22 -21.18 -22.28
C TYR A 307 5.20 -21.93 -20.95
#